data_1b856e10648897e60348a3a7e4cb8ac3
#
_entry.id   1b856e10648897e60348a3a7e4cb8ac3
#
_cell.length_a   1.000
_cell.length_b   1.000
_cell.length_c   1.000
_cell.angle_alpha   90.00
_cell.angle_beta   90.00
_cell.angle_gamma   90.00
#
_symmetry.space_group_name_H-M   'P 1'
#
loop_
_entity.id
_entity.type
_entity.pdbx_description
1 polymer ?
#
loop_
_entity_poly.entity_id
_entity_poly.type
_entity_poly.pdbx_seq_one_letter_code
_entity_poly.pdbx_strand_id
1 'polypeptide(L)' 'GCARIGSIEGDNIELENVEAEIVRGKYVRIGHGCRIGTVEYGKDLEAEPGTVRQSTQTGTK' A
#
# COMPACT_ATOMS: atom_id res chain seq x y z
N GLY A 1 -15.46 -2.54 -10.92
CA GLY A 1 -14.33 -3.40 -10.89
C GLY A 1 -13.15 -2.80 -10.17
N CYS A 2 -12.21 -3.65 -9.85
CA CYS A 2 -10.99 -3.23 -9.18
C CYS A 2 -9.84 -3.18 -10.16
N ALA A 3 -8.93 -2.25 -9.96
CA ALA A 3 -7.70 -2.21 -10.72
C ALA A 3 -6.74 -3.24 -10.14
N ARG A 4 -6.03 -3.91 -11.03
CA ARG A 4 -5.03 -4.88 -10.62
C ARG A 4 -3.67 -4.40 -11.10
N ILE A 5 -2.75 -4.22 -10.16
CA ILE A 5 -1.45 -3.66 -10.45
C ILE A 5 -0.38 -4.53 -9.81
N GLY A 6 0.72 -4.75 -10.50
CA GLY A 6 1.82 -5.55 -9.96
C GLY A 6 2.56 -4.82 -8.87
N SER A 7 3.01 -3.61 -9.16
CA SER A 7 3.75 -2.83 -8.18
C SER A 7 3.42 -1.36 -8.33
N ILE A 8 3.48 -0.65 -7.20
CA ILE A 8 3.21 0.77 -7.15
C ILE A 8 4.34 1.42 -6.36
N GLU A 9 4.88 2.51 -6.90
CA GLU A 9 5.96 3.25 -6.25
C GLU A 9 5.67 4.74 -6.29
N GLY A 10 5.98 5.41 -5.21
CA GLY A 10 5.79 6.85 -5.15
C GLY A 10 6.07 7.37 -3.76
N ASP A 11 6.05 8.67 -3.60
CA ASP A 11 6.23 9.28 -2.29
C ASP A 11 4.94 9.26 -1.50
N ASN A 12 3.86 9.70 -2.11
CA ASN A 12 2.54 9.69 -1.50
C ASN A 12 1.64 8.77 -2.30
N ILE A 13 1.18 7.72 -1.67
CA ILE A 13 0.36 6.72 -2.34
C ILE A 13 -1.00 6.67 -1.66
N GLU A 14 -2.03 6.77 -2.48
CA GLU A 14 -3.41 6.71 -2.00
C GLU A 14 -4.17 5.74 -2.88
N LEU A 15 -4.72 4.72 -2.29
CA LEU A 15 -5.37 3.65 -3.05
C LEU A 15 -6.77 3.38 -2.53
N GLU A 16 -7.64 3.06 -3.46
CA GLU A 16 -9.02 2.70 -3.14
C GLU A 16 -9.49 1.71 -4.19
N ASN A 17 -10.03 0.58 -3.76
CA ASN A 17 -10.52 -0.46 -4.66
C ASN A 17 -9.43 -0.89 -5.64
N VAL A 18 -8.24 -1.13 -5.12
CA VAL A 18 -7.08 -1.48 -5.94
C VAL A 18 -6.49 -2.78 -5.41
N GLU A 19 -6.07 -3.61 -6.34
CA GLU A 19 -5.39 -4.86 -6.03
C GLU A 19 -3.94 -4.75 -6.51
N ALA A 20 -3.00 -4.91 -5.61
CA ALA A 20 -1.59 -4.79 -5.97
C ALA A 20 -0.78 -5.82 -5.19
N GLU A 21 0.32 -6.27 -5.78
CA GLU A 21 1.19 -7.21 -5.09
C GLU A 21 2.14 -6.49 -4.16
N ILE A 22 2.72 -5.38 -4.63
CA ILE A 22 3.68 -4.62 -3.84
C ILE A 22 3.38 -3.14 -3.97
N VAL A 23 3.38 -2.45 -2.84
CA VAL A 23 3.22 -1.00 -2.80
C VAL A 23 4.39 -0.43 -2.01
N ARG A 24 5.06 0.54 -2.59
CA ARG A 24 6.22 1.16 -1.95
C ARG A 24 6.07 2.67 -1.96
N GLY A 25 6.28 3.27 -0.82
CA GLY A 25 6.19 4.72 -0.74
C GLY A 25 6.57 5.21 0.64
N LYS A 26 6.72 6.52 0.75
CA LYS A 26 6.98 7.12 2.04
C LYS A 26 5.72 7.18 2.88
N TYR A 27 4.66 7.68 2.28
CA TYR A 27 3.36 7.77 2.93
C TYR A 27 2.38 6.94 2.10
N VAL A 28 1.85 5.90 2.70
CA VAL A 28 0.94 5.01 2.00
C VAL A 28 -0.40 5.02 2.71
N ARG A 29 -1.45 5.28 1.96
CA ARG A 29 -2.80 5.26 2.47
C ARG A 29 -3.63 4.30 1.63
N ILE A 30 -4.19 3.32 2.28
CA ILE A 30 -4.95 2.28 1.60
C ILE A 30 -6.37 2.28 2.14
N GLY A 31 -7.31 2.63 1.28
CA GLY A 31 -8.71 2.68 1.65
C GLY A 31 -9.38 1.33 1.52
N HIS A 32 -10.70 1.35 1.61
CA HIS A 32 -11.46 0.11 1.57
C HIS A 32 -11.44 -0.49 0.17
N GLY A 33 -11.70 -1.78 0.10
CA GLY A 33 -11.77 -2.48 -1.17
C GLY A 33 -10.42 -2.81 -1.78
N CYS A 34 -9.34 -2.58 -1.04
CA CYS A 34 -8.01 -2.86 -1.54
C CYS A 34 -7.55 -4.25 -1.12
N ARG A 35 -6.68 -4.82 -1.95
CA ARG A 35 -6.01 -6.08 -1.63
C ARG A 35 -4.54 -5.92 -1.97
N ILE A 36 -3.74 -5.76 -0.93
CA ILE A 36 -2.33 -5.51 -1.12
C ILE A 36 -1.55 -6.67 -0.52
N GLY A 37 -0.66 -7.24 -1.30
CA GLY A 37 0.17 -8.34 -0.81
C GLY A 37 1.19 -7.85 0.18
N THR A 38 2.00 -6.89 -0.23
CA THR A 38 3.06 -6.35 0.61
C THR A 38 3.12 -4.84 0.48
N VAL A 39 3.25 -4.17 1.62
CA VAL A 39 3.45 -2.72 1.62
C VAL A 39 4.79 -2.42 2.25
N GLU A 40 5.59 -1.63 1.56
CA GLU A 40 6.84 -1.11 2.12
C GLU A 40 6.69 0.40 2.24
N TYR A 41 6.68 0.88 3.45
CA TYR A 41 6.50 2.31 3.67
C TYR A 41 7.71 2.89 4.38
N GLY A 42 8.05 4.12 4.00
CA GLY A 42 9.19 4.78 4.60
C GLY A 42 8.86 5.52 5.87
N LYS A 43 7.78 6.24 5.86
CA LYS A 43 7.41 7.10 6.99
C LYS A 43 6.15 6.65 7.70
N ASP A 44 5.10 6.49 6.95
CA ASP A 44 3.80 6.27 7.56
C ASP A 44 2.94 5.37 6.69
N LEU A 45 2.09 4.61 7.34
CA LEU A 45 1.17 3.73 6.64
C LEU A 45 -0.18 3.80 7.31
N GLU A 46 -1.21 4.02 6.51
CA GLU A 46 -2.60 3.95 6.95
C GLU A 46 -3.33 2.98 6.06
N ALA A 47 -3.90 1.93 6.62
CA ALA A 47 -4.59 0.94 5.83
C ALA A 47 -5.80 0.45 6.61
N GLU A 48 -6.89 0.19 5.87
CA GLU A 48 -8.06 -0.40 6.46
C GLU A 48 -7.78 -1.84 6.86
N PRO A 49 -8.42 -2.32 7.91
CA PRO A 49 -8.22 -3.70 8.34
C PRO A 49 -8.51 -4.69 7.21
N GLY A 50 -7.63 -5.65 7.05
CA GLY A 50 -7.84 -6.69 6.06
C GLY A 50 -7.47 -6.34 4.64
N THR A 51 -6.93 -5.14 4.42
CA THR A 51 -6.54 -4.74 3.06
C THR A 51 -5.10 -5.10 2.74
N VAL A 52 -4.27 -5.23 3.75
CA VAL A 52 -2.84 -5.50 3.57
C VAL A 52 -2.51 -6.82 4.25
N ARG A 53 -1.84 -7.70 3.54
CA ARG A 53 -1.42 -8.97 4.11
C ARG A 53 -0.16 -8.82 4.93
N GLN A 54 0.77 -8.03 4.43
CA GLN A 54 2.05 -7.85 5.09
C GLN A 54 2.54 -6.42 4.89
N SER A 55 3.06 -5.82 5.95
CA SER A 55 3.58 -4.46 5.86
C SER A 55 4.96 -4.43 6.47
N THR A 56 5.83 -3.63 5.87
CA THR A 56 7.20 -3.49 6.32
C THR A 56 7.59 -2.03 6.28
N GLN A 57 8.18 -1.56 7.37
CA GLN A 57 8.69 -0.20 7.38
C GLN A 57 10.14 -0.22 6.89
N THR A 58 10.37 0.45 5.77
CA THR A 58 11.69 0.48 5.17
C THR A 58 12.42 1.79 5.41
N GLY A 59 11.69 2.81 5.80
CA GLY A 59 12.27 4.12 6.03
C GLY A 59 13.17 4.10 7.23
N THR A 60 14.42 4.36 7.03
CA THR A 60 15.37 4.46 8.12
C THR A 60 15.80 5.91 8.23
N LYS A 61 15.76 6.38 9.43
CA LYS A 61 16.14 7.76 9.74
C LYS A 61 15.22 8.77 9.18
#